data_ee7a8d92dec8fd51c0cef55a14ce0d0a
#
_entry.id   ee7a8d92dec8fd51c0cef55a14ce0d0a
#
_cell.length_a   1.000
_cell.length_b   1.000
_cell.length_c   1.000
_cell.angle_alpha   90.00
_cell.angle_beta   90.00
_cell.angle_gamma   90.00
#
_symmetry.space_group_name_H-M   'P 1'
#
loop_
_entity.id
_entity.type
_entity.pdbx_description
1 polymer ?
#
loop_
_entity_poly.entity_id
_entity_poly.type
_entity_poly.pdbx_seq_one_letter_code
_entity_poly.pdbx_strand_id
1 'polypeptide(L)'
;MNKEAQEKIIATARKFKDEGECDIWHTIWHDGVPYDMHLMLDQSLEDKKWEYEVLVYPVKQDENGEWTRGVVNDPEHCDILLFKHTFPDRGEWR
;
A
#
# COMPACT_ATOMS: atom_id res chain seq x y z
N MET A 1 -12.99 2.98 3.89
CA MET A 1 -12.00 2.36 4.78
C MET A 1 -11.91 3.16 6.06
N ASN A 2 -11.96 2.51 7.21
CA ASN A 2 -11.98 3.26 8.45
C ASN A 2 -10.58 3.73 8.87
N LYS A 3 -10.55 4.67 9.80
CA LYS A 3 -9.32 5.31 10.22
C LYS A 3 -8.34 4.35 10.91
N GLU A 4 -8.87 3.42 11.70
CA GLU A 4 -8.01 2.45 12.38
C GLU A 4 -7.27 1.55 11.40
N ALA A 5 -7.96 1.10 10.35
CA ALA A 5 -7.34 0.30 9.31
C ALA A 5 -6.27 1.10 8.58
N GLN A 6 -6.55 2.37 8.26
CA GLN A 6 -5.57 3.24 7.63
C GLN A 6 -4.32 3.42 8.49
N GLU A 7 -4.51 3.66 9.78
CA GLU A 7 -3.39 3.85 10.70
C GLU A 7 -2.53 2.59 10.82
N LYS A 8 -3.17 1.44 10.87
CA LYS A 8 -2.46 0.16 10.91
C LYS A 8 -1.63 -0.07 9.66
N ILE A 9 -2.20 0.25 8.51
CA ILE A 9 -1.50 0.09 7.22
C ILE A 9 -0.32 1.06 7.13
N ILE A 10 -0.52 2.31 7.53
CA ILE A 10 0.56 3.30 7.52
C ILE A 10 1.69 2.87 8.46
N ALA A 11 1.38 2.38 9.64
CA ALA A 11 2.38 1.92 10.59
C ALA A 11 3.17 0.73 10.04
N THR A 12 2.49 -0.20 9.37
CA THR A 12 3.14 -1.35 8.75
C THR A 12 4.06 -0.90 7.61
N ALA A 13 3.58 0.02 6.78
CA ALA A 13 4.37 0.56 5.68
C ALA A 13 5.61 1.30 6.19
N ARG A 14 5.47 2.06 7.27
CA ARG A 14 6.60 2.76 7.89
C ARG A 14 7.66 1.78 8.38
N LYS A 15 7.24 0.66 8.95
CA LYS A 15 8.15 -0.37 9.40
C LYS A 15 8.96 -0.94 8.23
N PHE A 16 8.30 -1.27 7.12
CA PHE A 16 9.01 -1.76 5.95
C PHE A 16 9.95 -0.71 5.37
N LYS A 17 9.51 0.53 5.32
CA LYS A 17 10.34 1.65 4.87
C LYS A 17 11.61 1.77 5.71
N ASP A 18 11.47 1.69 7.03
CA ASP A 18 12.60 1.81 7.96
C ASP A 18 13.54 0.61 7.86
N GLU A 19 13.04 -0.52 7.39
CA GLU A 19 13.86 -1.71 7.14
C GLU A 19 14.56 -1.67 5.77
N GLY A 20 14.34 -0.62 4.98
CA GLY A 20 14.99 -0.46 3.70
C GLY A 20 14.21 -0.98 2.51
N GLU A 21 12.97 -1.40 2.70
CA GLU A 21 12.15 -1.85 1.59
C GLU A 21 11.66 -0.67 0.75
N CYS A 22 11.71 -0.80 -0.55
CA CYS A 22 11.31 0.29 -1.45
C CYS A 22 10.31 -0.12 -2.54
N ASP A 23 9.97 -1.38 -2.61
CA ASP A 23 8.94 -1.87 -3.53
C ASP A 23 8.47 -3.22 -3.03
N ILE A 24 7.40 -3.21 -2.26
CA ILE A 24 6.90 -4.42 -1.63
C ILE A 24 5.39 -4.45 -1.59
N TRP A 25 4.84 -5.62 -1.82
CA TRP A 25 3.42 -5.90 -1.64
C TRP A 25 3.23 -6.72 -0.40
N HIS A 26 2.24 -6.32 0.41
CA HIS A 26 1.97 -7.00 1.68
C HIS A 26 0.47 -6.95 1.97
N THR A 27 -0.08 -8.06 2.43
CA THR A 27 -1.49 -8.13 2.81
C THR A 27 -1.61 -7.86 4.30
N ILE A 28 -2.47 -6.92 4.65
CA ILE A 28 -2.72 -6.54 6.04
C ILE A 28 -4.16 -6.88 6.39
N TRP A 29 -4.33 -7.60 7.50
CA TRP A 29 -5.65 -7.97 8.00
C TRP A 29 -6.09 -7.00 9.10
N HIS A 30 -7.31 -6.53 8.99
CA HIS A 30 -7.92 -5.69 10.01
C HIS A 30 -9.39 -6.06 10.15
N ASP A 31 -9.80 -6.46 11.36
CA ASP A 31 -11.17 -6.90 11.65
C ASP A 31 -11.67 -7.97 10.69
N GLY A 32 -10.81 -8.94 10.37
CA GLY A 32 -11.16 -10.03 9.49
C GLY A 32 -11.20 -9.68 8.01
N VAL A 33 -10.82 -8.48 7.66
CA VAL A 33 -10.81 -8.02 6.26
C VAL A 33 -9.37 -7.79 5.82
N PRO A 34 -8.94 -8.40 4.70
CA PRO A 34 -7.60 -8.18 4.18
C PRO A 34 -7.55 -6.97 3.24
N TYR A 35 -6.41 -6.32 3.24
CA TYR A 35 -6.11 -5.21 2.33
C TYR A 35 -4.73 -5.44 1.73
N ASP A 36 -4.59 -5.22 0.43
CA ASP A 36 -3.28 -5.31 -0.22
C ASP A 36 -2.62 -3.94 -0.23
N MET A 37 -1.47 -3.87 0.39
CA MET A 37 -0.68 -2.66 0.48
C MET A 37 0.50 -2.75 -0.46
N HIS A 38 0.70 -1.72 -1.26
CA HIS A 38 1.90 -1.56 -2.07
C HIS A 38 2.69 -0.36 -1.55
N LEU A 39 3.87 -0.64 -1.02
CA LEU A 39 4.81 0.41 -0.65
C LEU A 39 5.78 0.59 -1.81
N MET A 40 5.90 1.79 -2.32
CA MET A 40 6.78 2.06 -3.44
C MET A 40 7.54 3.36 -3.24
N LEU A 41 8.72 3.42 -3.83
CA LEU A 41 9.52 4.62 -3.87
C LEU A 41 9.39 5.22 -5.26
N ASP A 42 8.95 6.45 -5.33
CA ASP A 42 8.72 7.12 -6.60
C ASP A 42 9.34 8.52 -6.59
N GLN A 43 9.60 9.04 -7.76
CA GLN A 43 10.18 10.37 -7.92
C GLN A 43 9.11 11.35 -8.38
N SER A 44 8.98 12.45 -7.66
CA SER A 44 8.08 13.52 -8.06
C SER A 44 8.53 14.14 -9.38
N LEU A 45 7.59 14.31 -10.28
CA LEU A 45 7.87 14.92 -11.58
C LEU A 45 8.15 16.41 -11.47
N GLU A 46 7.62 17.06 -10.44
CA GLU A 46 7.75 18.52 -10.28
C GLU A 46 9.11 18.93 -9.71
N ASP A 47 9.48 18.36 -8.57
CA ASP A 47 10.70 18.75 -7.86
C ASP A 47 11.79 17.68 -7.89
N LYS A 48 11.50 16.56 -8.51
CA LYS A 48 12.42 15.44 -8.67
C LYS A 48 12.94 14.84 -7.36
N LYS A 49 12.18 15.05 -6.30
CA LYS A 49 12.49 14.44 -5.01
C LYS A 49 11.87 13.06 -4.92
N TRP A 50 12.57 12.17 -4.26
CA TRP A 50 12.07 10.82 -4.02
C TRP A 50 11.14 10.81 -2.82
N GLU A 51 10.04 10.10 -2.93
CA GLU A 51 9.09 9.95 -1.84
C GLU A 51 8.52 8.54 -1.83
N TYR A 52 8.19 8.07 -0.63
CA TYR A 52 7.52 6.79 -0.47
C TYR A 52 6.02 6.99 -0.58
N GLU A 53 5.38 6.12 -1.33
CA GLU A 53 3.93 6.11 -1.45
C GLU A 53 3.41 4.77 -0.98
N VAL A 54 2.28 4.82 -0.28
CA VAL A 54 1.54 3.64 0.14
C VAL A 54 0.23 3.62 -0.59
N LEU A 55 0.00 2.59 -1.38
CA LEU A 55 -1.23 2.41 -2.14
C LEU A 55 -1.95 1.19 -1.59
N VAL A 56 -3.23 1.32 -1.32
CA VAL A 56 -4.01 0.25 -0.70
C VAL A 56 -5.17 -0.14 -1.60
N TYR A 57 -5.26 -1.44 -1.85
CA TYR A 57 -6.28 -2.03 -2.72
C TYR A 57 -7.08 -3.08 -1.98
N PRO A 58 -8.35 -3.29 -2.35
CA PRO A 58 -9.14 -4.34 -1.74
C PRO A 58 -8.68 -5.72 -2.21
N VAL A 59 -8.87 -6.71 -1.38
CA VAL A 59 -8.69 -8.10 -1.76
C VAL A 59 -10.08 -8.67 -2.04
N LYS A 60 -10.23 -9.35 -3.18
CA LYS A 60 -11.52 -9.91 -3.56
C LYS A 60 -11.72 -11.30 -2.98
N GLN A 61 -12.96 -11.69 -2.79
CA GLN A 61 -13.31 -13.07 -2.47
C GLN A 61 -13.72 -13.79 -3.75
N ASP A 62 -13.35 -15.06 -3.84
CA ASP A 62 -13.79 -15.90 -4.95
C ASP A 62 -15.18 -16.46 -4.70
N GLU A 63 -15.64 -17.34 -5.58
CA GLU A 63 -16.97 -17.95 -5.49
C GLU A 63 -17.16 -18.78 -4.22
N ASN A 64 -16.07 -19.28 -3.66
CA ASN A 64 -16.09 -20.10 -2.46
C ASN A 64 -15.91 -19.27 -1.19
N GLY A 65 -15.85 -17.95 -1.31
CA GLY A 65 -15.64 -17.08 -0.17
C GLY A 65 -14.20 -16.96 0.28
N GLU A 66 -13.29 -17.53 -0.48
CA GLU A 66 -11.88 -17.43 -0.15
C GLU A 66 -11.30 -16.12 -0.69
N TRP A 67 -10.37 -15.53 0.08
CA TRP A 67 -9.74 -14.30 -0.32
C TRP A 67 -8.70 -14.58 -1.40
N THR A 68 -8.87 -13.95 -2.55
CA THR A 68 -7.92 -14.05 -3.64
C THR A 68 -6.96 -12.88 -3.53
N ARG A 69 -5.72 -13.20 -3.59
CA ARG A 69 -4.74 -12.17 -3.51
C ARG A 69 -4.63 -11.37 -4.79
N GLY A 70 -4.37 -10.20 -4.57
CA GLY A 70 -3.62 -9.30 -5.35
C GLY A 70 -3.80 -9.28 -6.73
N VAL A 71 -4.37 -8.67 -7.12
CA VAL A 71 -4.64 -8.40 -8.40
C VAL A 71 -3.78 -7.33 -8.97
N VAL A 72 -2.57 -7.35 -8.56
CA VAL A 72 -1.56 -6.42 -9.02
C VAL A 72 -1.56 -6.25 -10.53
N ASN A 73 -1.83 -7.35 -11.22
CA ASN A 73 -1.81 -7.37 -12.68
C ASN A 73 -3.18 -7.29 -13.32
N ASP A 74 -4.21 -7.07 -12.51
CA ASP A 74 -5.57 -6.95 -13.03
C ASP A 74 -5.89 -5.48 -13.26
N PRO A 75 -6.12 -5.05 -14.52
CA PRO A 75 -6.42 -3.65 -14.81
C PRO A 75 -7.65 -3.13 -14.08
N GLU A 76 -8.63 -3.97 -13.84
CA GLU A 76 -9.83 -3.57 -13.10
C GLU A 76 -9.51 -3.22 -11.66
N HIS A 77 -8.51 -3.88 -11.10
CA HIS A 77 -8.14 -3.68 -9.71
C HIS A 77 -7.38 -2.37 -9.52
N CYS A 78 -6.63 -1.97 -10.50
CA CYS A 78 -5.86 -0.72 -10.43
C CYS A 78 -6.76 0.51 -10.31
N ASP A 79 -8.01 0.36 -10.72
CA ASP A 79 -8.96 1.47 -10.66
C ASP A 79 -9.68 1.56 -9.32
N ILE A 80 -9.41 0.64 -8.39
CA ILE A 80 -10.11 0.56 -7.11
C ILE A 80 -9.16 0.90 -5.96
N LEU A 81 -8.50 2.02 -6.07
CA LEU A 81 -7.62 2.50 -5.00
C LEU A 81 -8.46 2.95 -3.81
N LEU A 82 -8.29 2.28 -2.68
CA LEU A 82 -9.03 2.60 -1.47
C LEU A 82 -8.40 3.75 -0.68
N PHE A 83 -7.08 3.83 -0.72
CA PHE A 83 -6.36 4.74 0.14
C PHE A 83 -4.94 4.96 -0.38
N LYS A 84 -4.45 6.18 -0.25
CA LYS A 84 -3.09 6.55 -0.63
C LYS A 84 -2.49 7.41 0.46
N HIS A 85 -1.25 7.14 0.81
CA HIS A 85 -0.51 7.93 1.78
C HIS A 85 0.91 8.17 1.27
N THR A 86 1.43 9.36 1.48
CA THR A 86 2.79 9.73 1.09
C THR A 86 3.57 10.10 2.33
N PHE A 87 4.77 9.52 2.48
CA PHE A 87 5.66 9.88 3.58
C PHE A 87 6.48 11.11 3.20
N PRO A 88 6.47 12.14 4.05
CA PRO A 88 7.14 13.40 3.72
C PRO A 88 8.65 13.41 3.97
N ASP A 89 9.18 12.43 4.67
CA ASP A 89 10.56 12.41 5.13
C ASP A 89 11.51 11.70 4.15
N ARG A 90 11.32 11.96 2.88
CA ARG A 90 12.12 11.34 1.83
C ARG A 90 13.51 11.96 1.63
N GLY A 91 13.74 13.11 2.20
CA GLY A 91 14.97 13.86 1.96
C GLY A 91 16.22 13.18 2.45
N GLU A 92 16.08 12.23 3.35
CA GLU A 92 17.21 11.49 3.89
C GLU A 92 17.63 10.32 3.02
N TRP A 93 16.86 10.06 2.01
CA TRP A 93 17.13 8.95 1.11
C TRP A 93 18.34 9.26 0.24
N ARG A 94 19.32 8.40 0.28
CA ARG A 94 20.56 8.56 -0.46
C ARG A 94 20.83 7.38 -1.37
#